data_ec38cf627d57fca04bbd9fcb6e444665
#
_entry.id   ec38cf627d57fca04bbd9fcb6e444665
#
_cell.length_a   1.000
_cell.length_b   1.000
_cell.length_c   1.000
_cell.angle_alpha   90.00
_cell.angle_beta   90.00
_cell.angle_gamma   90.00
#
_symmetry.space_group_name_H-M   'P 1'
#
loop_
_entity.id
_entity.type
_entity.pdbx_description
1 polymer ?
#
loop_
_entity_poly.entity_id
_entity_poly.type
_entity_poly.pdbx_seq_one_letter_code
_entity_poly.pdbx_strand_id
1 'polypeptide(L)'
;MIATADDGTRLHYIVAGSGPPLVLVGGKTSSIEGAWWRYIPPLSQQFKVIAFDNRGAGQSDKPDVPYTIPLMATDAAAVLRAAGETSAHWFGISLGGMILQQLALDRPDTVRSLILGATHCGGERRGAPAAEVPGLAESPLRRYANLYEPHFLLEHAEWVAEDARHFGKMPLHAIIRQDQAARNFNVCDRLGEIRQSVLILHGRQDQMVPLACGEELQRGLPNAQLRVLDPAGHQFHSEQFATILPVVVDFVEEVERERG
;
A
#
# COMPACT_ATOMS: atom_id res chain seq x y z
N MET A 1 -2.11 -5.81 -18.67
CA MET A 1 -2.59 -4.68 -19.52
C MET A 1 -1.66 -3.48 -19.34
N ILE A 2 -1.78 -2.44 -20.19
CA ILE A 2 -0.93 -1.23 -20.08
C ILE A 2 -1.84 0.00 -20.06
N ALA A 3 -1.69 0.83 -19.04
CA ALA A 3 -2.18 2.20 -19.01
C ALA A 3 -1.03 3.14 -19.39
N THR A 4 -1.36 4.29 -19.99
CA THR A 4 -0.36 5.32 -20.32
C THR A 4 -0.62 6.53 -19.44
N ALA A 5 0.37 6.93 -18.65
CA ALA A 5 0.36 8.14 -17.85
C ALA A 5 0.46 9.39 -18.75
N ASP A 6 0.16 10.56 -18.19
CA ASP A 6 0.13 11.83 -18.94
C ASP A 6 1.52 12.22 -19.50
N ASP A 7 2.62 11.71 -18.89
CA ASP A 7 4.00 11.89 -19.35
C ASP A 7 4.48 10.80 -20.34
N GLY A 8 3.58 9.89 -20.75
CA GLY A 8 3.89 8.78 -21.65
C GLY A 8 4.42 7.53 -20.96
N THR A 9 4.64 7.52 -19.63
CA THR A 9 5.08 6.34 -18.88
C THR A 9 4.03 5.22 -19.00
N ARG A 10 4.48 4.02 -19.36
CA ARG A 10 3.63 2.83 -19.48
C ARG A 10 3.54 2.12 -18.14
N LEU A 11 2.30 1.95 -17.67
CA LEU A 11 2.00 1.35 -16.36
C LEU A 11 1.32 -0.01 -16.58
N HIS A 12 1.97 -1.06 -16.12
CA HIS A 12 1.39 -2.39 -16.15
C HIS A 12 0.29 -2.51 -15.09
N TYR A 13 -0.86 -3.03 -15.48
CA TYR A 13 -1.95 -3.35 -14.56
C TYR A 13 -2.69 -4.62 -14.97
N ILE A 14 -3.41 -5.18 -14.02
CA ILE A 14 -4.32 -6.31 -14.22
C ILE A 14 -5.71 -5.95 -13.71
N VAL A 15 -6.72 -6.63 -14.25
CA VAL A 15 -8.10 -6.61 -13.74
C VAL A 15 -8.53 -8.05 -13.51
N ALA A 16 -9.12 -8.33 -12.35
CA ALA A 16 -9.66 -9.64 -11.99
C ALA A 16 -11.01 -9.49 -11.29
N GLY A 17 -11.94 -10.41 -11.57
CA GLY A 17 -13.28 -10.39 -10.98
C GLY A 17 -14.22 -9.34 -11.57
N SER A 18 -15.34 -9.15 -10.89
CA SER A 18 -16.39 -8.19 -11.23
C SER A 18 -17.07 -7.68 -9.96
N GLY A 19 -17.85 -6.59 -10.05
CA GLY A 19 -18.48 -5.96 -8.88
C GLY A 19 -17.94 -4.55 -8.62
N PRO A 20 -18.06 -4.02 -7.39
CA PRO A 20 -17.51 -2.72 -7.03
C PRO A 20 -16.00 -2.67 -7.29
N PRO A 21 -15.48 -1.58 -7.92
CA PRO A 21 -14.05 -1.49 -8.23
C PRO A 21 -13.21 -1.25 -6.96
N LEU A 22 -12.19 -2.09 -6.76
CA LEU A 22 -11.19 -2.00 -5.71
C LEU A 22 -9.79 -1.95 -6.33
N VAL A 23 -9.09 -0.83 -6.16
CA VAL A 23 -7.73 -0.65 -6.67
C VAL A 23 -6.70 -0.92 -5.59
N LEU A 24 -5.69 -1.72 -5.91
CA LEU A 24 -4.60 -2.12 -5.02
C LEU A 24 -3.30 -1.41 -5.41
N VAL A 25 -2.69 -0.69 -4.47
CA VAL A 25 -1.47 0.12 -4.68
C VAL A 25 -0.35 -0.35 -3.77
N GLY A 26 0.67 -0.95 -4.37
CA GLY A 26 1.80 -1.52 -3.63
C GLY A 26 2.72 -0.45 -3.00
N GLY A 27 3.52 -0.90 -2.03
CA GLY A 27 4.55 -0.10 -1.37
C GLY A 27 5.76 0.18 -2.25
N LYS A 28 6.79 0.80 -1.67
CA LYS A 28 8.09 1.02 -2.32
C LYS A 28 8.69 -0.32 -2.74
N THR A 29 9.18 -0.41 -3.96
CA THR A 29 9.79 -1.60 -4.56
C THR A 29 8.85 -2.80 -4.78
N SER A 30 7.58 -2.69 -4.46
CA SER A 30 6.63 -3.77 -4.64
C SER A 30 6.06 -3.80 -6.07
N SER A 31 5.98 -5.01 -6.63
CA SER A 31 5.18 -5.31 -7.82
C SER A 31 3.79 -5.81 -7.40
N ILE A 32 2.88 -5.96 -8.37
CA ILE A 32 1.58 -6.61 -8.17
C ILE A 32 1.75 -7.95 -7.47
N GLU A 33 2.64 -8.80 -7.99
CA GLU A 33 2.92 -10.11 -7.39
C GLU A 33 3.50 -9.98 -5.99
N GLY A 34 4.43 -9.02 -5.77
CA GLY A 34 5.11 -8.88 -4.49
C GLY A 34 4.22 -8.39 -3.34
N ALA A 35 3.18 -7.61 -3.64
CA ALA A 35 2.30 -7.06 -2.61
C ALA A 35 0.95 -7.79 -2.54
N TRP A 36 0.40 -8.28 -3.68
CA TRP A 36 -1.02 -8.56 -3.77
C TRP A 36 -1.37 -9.99 -4.20
N TRP A 37 -0.41 -10.88 -4.42
CA TRP A 37 -0.65 -12.23 -4.90
C TRP A 37 -1.61 -13.05 -4.01
N ARG A 38 -1.57 -12.82 -2.69
CA ARG A 38 -2.50 -13.48 -1.75
C ARG A 38 -3.89 -12.85 -1.77
N TYR A 39 -3.99 -11.55 -2.06
CA TYR A 39 -5.24 -10.78 -1.98
C TYR A 39 -6.09 -10.85 -3.23
N ILE A 40 -5.46 -10.87 -4.41
CA ILE A 40 -6.17 -10.81 -5.69
C ILE A 40 -7.18 -11.95 -5.84
N PRO A 41 -6.83 -13.24 -5.61
CA PRO A 41 -7.77 -14.34 -5.82
C PRO A 41 -9.04 -14.26 -4.95
N PRO A 42 -8.97 -14.07 -3.62
CA PRO A 42 -10.17 -13.98 -2.79
C PRO A 42 -10.95 -12.68 -3.01
N LEU A 43 -10.29 -11.52 -3.18
CA LEU A 43 -10.99 -10.27 -3.42
C LEU A 43 -11.71 -10.25 -4.77
N SER A 44 -11.17 -10.90 -5.80
CA SER A 44 -11.80 -10.97 -7.13
C SER A 44 -13.08 -11.82 -7.17
N GLN A 45 -13.43 -12.50 -6.10
CA GLN A 45 -14.71 -13.21 -5.96
C GLN A 45 -15.88 -12.25 -5.74
N GLN A 46 -15.61 -11.04 -5.21
CA GLN A 46 -16.63 -10.06 -4.83
C GLN A 46 -16.45 -8.70 -5.48
N PHE A 47 -15.21 -8.36 -5.87
CA PHE A 47 -14.84 -7.04 -6.40
C PHE A 47 -14.23 -7.13 -7.79
N LYS A 48 -14.38 -6.04 -8.55
CA LYS A 48 -13.52 -5.79 -9.70
C LYS A 48 -12.18 -5.28 -9.19
N VAL A 49 -11.24 -6.19 -8.95
CA VAL A 49 -9.90 -5.89 -8.47
C VAL A 49 -9.05 -5.34 -9.59
N ILE A 50 -8.48 -4.15 -9.39
CA ILE A 50 -7.52 -3.51 -10.29
C ILE A 50 -6.21 -3.39 -9.51
N ALA A 51 -5.14 -4.04 -9.95
CA ALA A 51 -3.84 -3.91 -9.33
C ALA A 51 -2.82 -3.44 -10.37
N PHE A 52 -1.89 -2.56 -9.98
CA PHE A 52 -0.89 -2.06 -10.91
C PHE A 52 0.49 -1.95 -10.29
N ASP A 53 1.49 -2.05 -11.15
CA ASP A 53 2.88 -1.79 -10.81
C ASP A 53 3.11 -0.27 -10.84
N ASN A 54 3.52 0.33 -9.74
CA ASN A 54 3.93 1.73 -9.71
C ASN A 54 5.08 1.98 -10.70
N ARG A 55 5.20 3.22 -11.24
CA ARG A 55 6.40 3.60 -12.02
C ARG A 55 7.67 3.20 -11.28
N GLY A 56 8.61 2.60 -11.99
CA GLY A 56 9.84 2.08 -11.42
C GLY A 56 9.75 0.63 -10.93
N ALA A 57 8.57 0.03 -10.80
CA ALA A 57 8.37 -1.32 -10.27
C ALA A 57 7.84 -2.31 -11.32
N GLY A 58 7.92 -3.60 -11.01
CA GLY A 58 7.34 -4.71 -11.74
C GLY A 58 7.54 -4.63 -13.26
N GLN A 59 6.45 -4.68 -14.01
CA GLN A 59 6.43 -4.59 -15.48
C GLN A 59 6.16 -3.17 -16.00
N SER A 60 5.97 -2.19 -15.12
CA SER A 60 5.87 -0.77 -15.50
C SER A 60 7.21 -0.20 -15.95
N ASP A 61 7.17 0.86 -16.74
CA ASP A 61 8.37 1.59 -17.16
C ASP A 61 9.12 2.15 -15.94
N LYS A 62 10.44 2.29 -16.11
CA LYS A 62 11.39 2.71 -15.08
C LYS A 62 12.21 3.91 -15.55
N PRO A 63 11.55 5.05 -15.90
CA PRO A 63 12.28 6.21 -16.37
C PRO A 63 13.23 6.75 -15.29
N ASP A 64 14.44 7.15 -15.68
CA ASP A 64 15.41 7.79 -14.75
C ASP A 64 15.19 9.31 -14.70
N VAL A 65 14.02 9.68 -14.20
CA VAL A 65 13.60 11.06 -13.95
C VAL A 65 13.16 11.20 -12.50
N PRO A 66 13.06 12.42 -11.95
CA PRO A 66 12.51 12.59 -10.60
C PRO A 66 11.08 12.05 -10.47
N TYR A 67 10.82 11.23 -9.44
CA TYR A 67 9.46 10.84 -9.07
C TYR A 67 8.97 11.72 -7.92
N THR A 68 7.68 11.99 -7.92
CA THR A 68 7.00 12.68 -6.81
C THR A 68 5.70 11.96 -6.48
N ILE A 69 5.21 12.07 -5.25
CA ILE A 69 3.93 11.45 -4.88
C ILE A 69 2.76 12.04 -5.68
N PRO A 70 2.67 13.37 -5.95
CA PRO A 70 1.65 13.90 -6.88
C PRO A 70 1.71 13.27 -8.27
N LEU A 71 2.90 13.08 -8.86
CA LEU A 71 3.06 12.41 -10.14
C LEU A 71 2.55 10.96 -10.09
N MET A 72 2.88 10.21 -9.02
CA MET A 72 2.41 8.83 -8.83
C MET A 72 0.91 8.75 -8.56
N ALA A 73 0.30 9.77 -7.98
CA ALA A 73 -1.16 9.87 -7.84
C ALA A 73 -1.84 10.09 -9.20
N THR A 74 -1.24 10.86 -10.12
CA THR A 74 -1.76 10.95 -11.50
C THR A 74 -1.64 9.64 -12.26
N ASP A 75 -0.59 8.84 -11.99
CA ASP A 75 -0.46 7.48 -12.52
C ASP A 75 -1.61 6.58 -12.08
N ALA A 76 -1.92 6.57 -10.78
CA ALA A 76 -3.02 5.79 -10.22
C ALA A 76 -4.36 6.18 -10.89
N ALA A 77 -4.61 7.47 -11.09
CA ALA A 77 -5.80 7.95 -11.81
C ALA A 77 -5.80 7.52 -13.30
N ALA A 78 -4.63 7.46 -13.95
CA ALA A 78 -4.53 6.98 -15.33
C ALA A 78 -4.85 5.48 -15.43
N VAL A 79 -4.41 4.68 -14.48
CA VAL A 79 -4.75 3.25 -14.39
C VAL A 79 -6.26 3.06 -14.17
N LEU A 80 -6.88 3.83 -13.26
CA LEU A 80 -8.32 3.76 -13.03
C LEU A 80 -9.10 4.02 -14.33
N ARG A 81 -8.77 5.10 -15.04
CA ARG A 81 -9.40 5.43 -16.35
C ARG A 81 -9.19 4.33 -17.39
N ALA A 82 -7.97 3.77 -17.47
CA ALA A 82 -7.65 2.70 -18.42
C ALA A 82 -8.40 1.39 -18.11
N ALA A 83 -8.75 1.16 -16.83
CA ALA A 83 -9.58 0.04 -16.40
C ALA A 83 -11.09 0.28 -16.62
N GLY A 84 -11.48 1.45 -17.20
CA GLY A 84 -12.86 1.82 -17.52
C GLY A 84 -13.67 2.32 -16.31
N GLU A 85 -13.01 2.74 -15.22
CA GLU A 85 -13.67 3.22 -14.02
C GLU A 85 -13.50 4.73 -13.82
N THR A 86 -14.48 5.36 -13.18
CA THR A 86 -14.46 6.78 -12.83
C THR A 86 -14.18 6.98 -11.34
N SER A 87 -14.54 6.02 -10.49
CA SER A 87 -14.27 6.03 -9.04
C SER A 87 -14.12 4.61 -8.51
N ALA A 88 -13.35 4.44 -7.44
CA ALA A 88 -13.10 3.13 -6.82
C ALA A 88 -12.88 3.24 -5.32
N HIS A 89 -12.94 2.10 -4.62
CA HIS A 89 -12.26 1.91 -3.34
C HIS A 89 -10.78 1.71 -3.59
N TRP A 90 -9.94 2.16 -2.67
CA TRP A 90 -8.49 2.12 -2.85
C TRP A 90 -7.82 1.51 -1.64
N PHE A 91 -6.96 0.53 -1.84
CA PHE A 91 -6.13 -0.05 -0.79
C PHE A 91 -4.66 0.16 -1.12
N GLY A 92 -3.96 0.96 -0.31
CA GLY A 92 -2.55 1.29 -0.49
C GLY A 92 -1.71 1.00 0.75
N ILE A 93 -0.52 0.43 0.54
CA ILE A 93 0.41 0.08 1.61
C ILE A 93 1.65 0.96 1.51
N SER A 94 2.13 1.52 2.64
CA SER A 94 3.38 2.27 2.73
C SER A 94 3.40 3.43 1.71
N LEU A 95 4.29 3.42 0.72
CA LEU A 95 4.31 4.37 -0.41
C LEU A 95 2.94 4.44 -1.12
N GLY A 96 2.25 3.31 -1.30
CA GLY A 96 0.91 3.27 -1.86
C GLY A 96 -0.09 4.09 -1.06
N GLY A 97 -0.01 4.06 0.27
CA GLY A 97 -0.85 4.88 1.14
C GLY A 97 -0.57 6.39 1.01
N MET A 98 0.69 6.80 0.77
CA MET A 98 1.03 8.20 0.46
C MET A 98 0.43 8.65 -0.87
N ILE A 99 0.53 7.80 -1.90
CA ILE A 99 -0.06 8.02 -3.22
C ILE A 99 -1.57 8.24 -3.09
N LEU A 100 -2.25 7.42 -2.29
CA LEU A 100 -3.69 7.49 -2.10
C LEU A 100 -4.14 8.72 -1.32
N GLN A 101 -3.40 9.17 -0.33
CA GLN A 101 -3.67 10.43 0.36
C GLN A 101 -3.60 11.60 -0.62
N GLN A 102 -2.56 11.64 -1.46
CA GLN A 102 -2.42 12.67 -2.49
C GLN A 102 -3.54 12.58 -3.53
N LEU A 103 -3.88 11.37 -3.98
CA LEU A 103 -4.99 11.16 -4.92
C LEU A 103 -6.32 11.70 -4.37
N ALA A 104 -6.61 11.42 -3.10
CA ALA A 104 -7.85 11.91 -2.46
C ALA A 104 -7.90 13.43 -2.33
N LEU A 105 -6.74 14.08 -2.14
CA LEU A 105 -6.64 15.55 -2.11
C LEU A 105 -6.79 16.19 -3.48
N ASP A 106 -6.21 15.57 -4.52
CA ASP A 106 -6.17 16.15 -5.86
C ASP A 106 -7.39 15.77 -6.73
N ARG A 107 -7.96 14.59 -6.49
CA ARG A 107 -9.06 14.01 -7.29
C ARG A 107 -10.09 13.28 -6.40
N PRO A 108 -10.74 13.99 -5.43
CA PRO A 108 -11.62 13.36 -4.43
C PRO A 108 -12.77 12.57 -5.07
N ASP A 109 -13.25 12.95 -6.23
CA ASP A 109 -14.35 12.28 -6.93
C ASP A 109 -13.98 10.88 -7.45
N THR A 110 -12.68 10.58 -7.58
CA THR A 110 -12.20 9.25 -7.99
C THR A 110 -12.10 8.26 -6.82
N VAL A 111 -12.32 8.72 -5.58
CA VAL A 111 -12.13 7.94 -4.37
C VAL A 111 -13.46 7.72 -3.65
N ARG A 112 -13.92 6.47 -3.62
CA ARG A 112 -15.10 6.05 -2.83
C ARG A 112 -14.75 5.89 -1.36
N SER A 113 -13.65 5.20 -1.07
CA SER A 113 -13.05 5.03 0.27
C SER A 113 -11.57 4.72 0.16
N LEU A 114 -10.86 4.84 1.28
CA LEU A 114 -9.43 4.54 1.40
C LEU A 114 -9.17 3.46 2.44
N ILE A 115 -8.27 2.53 2.12
CA ILE A 115 -7.63 1.63 3.08
C ILE A 115 -6.14 1.97 3.07
N LEU A 116 -5.64 2.51 4.17
CA LEU A 116 -4.28 3.02 4.32
C LEU A 116 -3.48 2.08 5.25
N GLY A 117 -2.56 1.30 4.68
CA GLY A 117 -1.77 0.32 5.42
C GLY A 117 -0.34 0.77 5.69
N ALA A 118 0.16 0.69 6.93
CA ALA A 118 1.56 0.92 7.31
C ALA A 118 2.17 2.16 6.65
N THR A 119 1.46 3.30 6.69
CA THR A 119 1.82 4.54 5.99
C THR A 119 1.78 5.77 6.91
N HIS A 120 2.16 6.93 6.38
CA HIS A 120 2.18 8.20 7.10
C HIS A 120 1.79 9.37 6.19
N CYS A 121 1.52 10.53 6.76
CA CYS A 121 1.16 11.75 6.02
C CYS A 121 2.37 12.59 5.56
N GLY A 122 3.59 12.26 6.01
CA GLY A 122 4.81 13.02 5.68
C GLY A 122 5.72 13.27 6.88
N GLY A 123 6.70 14.16 6.70
CA GLY A 123 7.68 14.52 7.70
C GLY A 123 8.81 13.49 7.85
N GLU A 124 9.84 13.84 8.63
CA GLU A 124 10.89 12.89 8.98
C GLU A 124 10.34 11.81 9.91
N ARG A 125 10.27 10.60 9.40
CA ARG A 125 9.88 9.42 10.18
C ARG A 125 11.09 8.50 10.27
N ARG A 126 11.59 8.30 11.47
CA ARG A 126 12.64 7.33 11.75
C ARG A 126 11.97 6.10 12.32
N GLY A 127 12.05 4.99 11.57
CA GLY A 127 11.71 3.68 12.11
C GLY A 127 12.56 3.37 13.34
N ALA A 128 12.06 2.53 14.22
CA ALA A 128 12.85 1.99 15.31
C ALA A 128 13.93 1.04 14.77
N PRO A 129 15.10 0.92 15.43
CA PRO A 129 16.03 -0.15 15.10
C PRO A 129 15.34 -1.51 15.27
N ALA A 130 15.73 -2.47 14.42
CA ALA A 130 15.20 -3.82 14.51
C ALA A 130 15.37 -4.38 15.94
N ALA A 131 14.30 -4.96 16.50
CA ALA A 131 14.37 -5.60 17.80
C ALA A 131 15.39 -6.74 17.75
N GLU A 132 16.23 -6.83 18.76
CA GLU A 132 17.13 -7.99 18.93
C GLU A 132 16.29 -9.16 19.43
N VAL A 133 16.18 -10.19 18.62
CA VAL A 133 15.48 -11.44 18.95
C VAL A 133 16.51 -12.58 18.88
N PRO A 134 16.64 -13.40 19.93
CA PRO A 134 17.54 -14.55 19.94
C PRO A 134 17.30 -15.45 18.72
N GLY A 135 18.37 -15.85 18.04
CA GLY A 135 18.31 -16.70 16.84
C GLY A 135 18.07 -15.96 15.52
N LEU A 136 17.62 -14.69 15.54
CA LEU A 136 17.40 -13.93 14.32
C LEU A 136 18.72 -13.48 13.65
N ALA A 137 19.75 -13.21 14.46
CA ALA A 137 21.06 -12.75 13.97
C ALA A 137 21.72 -13.77 13.03
N GLU A 138 21.56 -15.06 13.33
CA GLU A 138 22.10 -16.20 12.58
C GLU A 138 21.18 -16.67 11.44
N SER A 139 19.95 -16.17 11.42
CA SER A 139 18.95 -16.55 10.41
C SER A 139 19.22 -15.90 9.06
N PRO A 140 19.10 -16.65 7.92
CA PRO A 140 19.12 -16.06 6.58
C PRO A 140 17.98 -15.07 6.35
N LEU A 141 16.93 -15.09 7.19
CA LEU A 141 15.79 -14.19 7.15
C LEU A 141 16.07 -12.83 7.81
N ARG A 142 17.21 -12.64 8.50
CA ARG A 142 17.60 -11.37 9.12
C ARG A 142 17.46 -10.16 8.19
N ARG A 143 17.68 -10.36 6.89
CA ARG A 143 17.51 -9.29 5.87
C ARG A 143 16.09 -8.73 5.78
N TYR A 144 15.09 -9.42 6.33
CA TYR A 144 13.68 -9.01 6.37
C TYR A 144 13.24 -8.51 7.75
N ALA A 145 14.16 -8.41 8.72
CA ALA A 145 13.86 -8.06 10.10
C ALA A 145 13.14 -6.71 10.28
N ASN A 146 13.33 -5.77 9.37
CA ASN A 146 12.62 -4.49 9.40
C ASN A 146 11.22 -4.55 8.76
N LEU A 147 10.93 -5.64 8.00
CA LEU A 147 9.66 -5.80 7.30
C LEU A 147 8.64 -6.58 8.11
N TYR A 148 9.06 -7.67 8.73
CA TYR A 148 8.20 -8.58 9.48
C TYR A 148 8.41 -8.40 10.99
N GLU A 149 7.41 -8.78 11.76
CA GLU A 149 7.57 -8.97 13.20
C GLU A 149 8.62 -10.07 13.45
N PRO A 150 9.58 -9.85 14.37
CA PRO A 150 10.73 -10.74 14.51
C PRO A 150 10.41 -12.19 14.90
N HIS A 151 9.40 -12.43 15.76
CA HIS A 151 8.98 -13.80 16.10
C HIS A 151 8.29 -14.46 14.92
N PHE A 152 7.47 -13.71 14.15
CA PHE A 152 6.85 -14.21 12.94
C PHE A 152 7.91 -14.70 11.94
N LEU A 153 9.01 -13.96 11.78
CA LEU A 153 10.13 -14.38 10.91
C LEU A 153 10.70 -15.74 11.28
N LEU A 154 10.83 -16.03 12.57
CA LEU A 154 11.41 -17.30 13.03
C LEU A 154 10.41 -18.44 12.99
N GLU A 155 9.17 -18.18 13.38
CA GLU A 155 8.13 -19.20 13.48
C GLU A 155 7.50 -19.56 12.13
N HIS A 156 7.50 -18.62 11.16
CA HIS A 156 6.86 -18.75 9.87
C HIS A 156 7.84 -18.60 8.69
N ALA A 157 9.04 -19.17 8.83
CA ALA A 157 10.13 -19.05 7.85
C ALA A 157 9.72 -19.45 6.43
N GLU A 158 8.91 -20.50 6.27
CA GLU A 158 8.41 -20.95 4.96
C GLU A 158 7.46 -19.95 4.32
N TRP A 159 6.58 -19.33 5.13
CA TRP A 159 5.67 -18.28 4.68
C TRP A 159 6.42 -17.06 4.15
N VAL A 160 7.44 -16.62 4.90
CA VAL A 160 8.30 -15.50 4.49
C VAL A 160 9.12 -15.84 3.25
N ALA A 161 9.61 -17.08 3.16
CA ALA A 161 10.33 -17.55 1.97
C ALA A 161 9.42 -17.60 0.73
N GLU A 162 8.14 -17.91 0.90
CA GLU A 162 7.17 -17.85 -0.18
C GLU A 162 6.91 -16.40 -0.64
N ASP A 163 6.67 -15.48 0.27
CA ASP A 163 6.55 -14.06 -0.06
C ASP A 163 7.79 -13.54 -0.80
N ALA A 164 8.97 -13.93 -0.32
CA ALA A 164 10.24 -13.51 -0.91
C ALA A 164 10.44 -13.95 -2.37
N ARG A 165 9.78 -15.04 -2.82
CA ARG A 165 9.81 -15.47 -4.23
C ARG A 165 9.08 -14.48 -5.14
N HIS A 166 8.10 -13.77 -4.59
CA HIS A 166 7.30 -12.77 -5.29
C HIS A 166 7.93 -11.37 -5.24
N PHE A 167 8.95 -11.14 -4.40
CA PHE A 167 9.64 -9.85 -4.34
C PHE A 167 10.39 -9.58 -5.65
N GLY A 168 9.94 -8.57 -6.38
CA GLY A 168 10.51 -8.17 -7.65
C GLY A 168 11.90 -7.53 -7.51
N LYS A 169 12.66 -7.54 -8.61
CA LYS A 169 13.91 -6.79 -8.72
C LYS A 169 13.63 -5.44 -9.38
N MET A 170 14.17 -4.38 -8.80
CA MET A 170 14.12 -3.03 -9.36
C MET A 170 15.53 -2.52 -9.66
N PRO A 171 15.73 -1.74 -10.72
CA PRO A 171 16.99 -1.04 -10.93
C PRO A 171 17.21 0.02 -9.83
N LEU A 172 18.45 0.19 -9.44
CA LEU A 172 18.83 1.06 -8.30
C LEU A 172 18.31 2.50 -8.46
N HIS A 173 18.36 3.05 -9.67
CA HIS A 173 17.84 4.40 -9.92
C HIS A 173 16.35 4.51 -9.56
N ALA A 174 15.54 3.53 -9.93
CA ALA A 174 14.10 3.55 -9.63
C ALA A 174 13.82 3.42 -8.11
N ILE A 175 14.61 2.62 -7.38
CA ILE A 175 14.56 2.56 -5.91
C ILE A 175 14.84 3.94 -5.31
N ILE A 176 15.91 4.59 -5.77
CA ILE A 176 16.29 5.94 -5.32
C ILE A 176 15.19 6.96 -5.63
N ARG A 177 14.58 6.91 -6.84
CA ARG A 177 13.50 7.83 -7.23
C ARG A 177 12.24 7.65 -6.37
N GLN A 178 11.83 6.41 -6.08
CA GLN A 178 10.71 6.16 -5.18
C GLN A 178 11.03 6.60 -3.74
N ASP A 179 12.25 6.37 -3.25
CA ASP A 179 12.68 6.81 -1.92
C ASP A 179 12.67 8.34 -1.80
N GLN A 180 13.18 9.06 -2.80
CA GLN A 180 13.12 10.51 -2.86
C GLN A 180 11.69 11.06 -2.88
N ALA A 181 10.79 10.42 -3.65
CA ALA A 181 9.38 10.79 -3.67
C ALA A 181 8.73 10.67 -2.29
N ALA A 182 8.98 9.54 -1.59
CA ALA A 182 8.46 9.29 -0.25
C ALA A 182 9.01 10.28 0.79
N ARG A 183 10.32 10.59 0.75
CA ARG A 183 10.95 11.53 1.70
C ARG A 183 10.46 12.97 1.54
N ASN A 184 10.10 13.37 0.33
CA ASN A 184 9.63 14.72 0.02
C ASN A 184 8.10 14.88 0.19
N PHE A 185 7.41 13.81 0.58
CA PHE A 185 5.97 13.82 0.79
C PHE A 185 5.61 14.46 2.13
N ASN A 186 4.67 15.38 2.12
CA ASN A 186 4.05 15.93 3.33
C ASN A 186 2.68 16.54 3.03
N VAL A 187 1.64 15.94 3.61
CA VAL A 187 0.25 16.40 3.55
C VAL A 187 -0.41 16.42 4.93
N CYS A 188 0.38 16.36 6.01
CA CYS A 188 -0.14 16.25 7.37
C CYS A 188 -1.12 17.38 7.71
N ASP A 189 -0.84 18.61 7.31
CA ASP A 189 -1.71 19.78 7.55
C ASP A 189 -2.97 19.78 6.68
N ARG A 190 -3.07 18.87 5.70
CA ARG A 190 -4.18 18.77 4.76
C ARG A 190 -5.07 17.55 4.97
N LEU A 191 -4.76 16.70 5.96
CA LEU A 191 -5.55 15.49 6.23
C LEU A 191 -7.03 15.77 6.44
N GLY A 192 -7.36 16.91 7.07
CA GLY A 192 -8.74 17.34 7.27
C GLY A 192 -9.53 17.63 5.98
N GLU A 193 -8.88 17.72 4.81
CA GLU A 193 -9.55 17.88 3.51
C GLU A 193 -10.06 16.55 2.94
N ILE A 194 -9.51 15.41 3.37
CA ILE A 194 -9.91 14.07 2.93
C ILE A 194 -11.18 13.67 3.68
N ARG A 195 -12.31 13.65 2.99
CA ARG A 195 -13.65 13.45 3.56
C ARG A 195 -14.20 12.04 3.37
N GLN A 196 -13.55 11.23 2.57
CA GLN A 196 -13.94 9.84 2.35
C GLN A 196 -13.82 9.02 3.64
N SER A 197 -14.55 7.90 3.73
CA SER A 197 -14.36 6.90 4.77
C SER A 197 -12.98 6.27 4.64
N VAL A 198 -12.23 6.20 5.74
CA VAL A 198 -10.84 5.69 5.77
C VAL A 198 -10.69 4.59 6.81
N LEU A 199 -10.21 3.43 6.37
CA LEU A 199 -9.71 2.38 7.24
C LEU A 199 -8.17 2.44 7.29
N ILE A 200 -7.61 2.59 8.48
CA ILE A 200 -6.16 2.55 8.70
C ILE A 200 -5.80 1.18 9.28
N LEU A 201 -4.86 0.48 8.66
CA LEU A 201 -4.33 -0.80 9.10
C LEU A 201 -2.86 -0.64 9.46
N HIS A 202 -2.46 -0.96 10.70
CA HIS A 202 -1.09 -0.73 11.14
C HIS A 202 -0.60 -1.82 12.09
N GLY A 203 0.58 -2.38 11.79
CA GLY A 203 1.24 -3.33 12.68
C GLY A 203 1.81 -2.63 13.92
N ARG A 204 1.58 -3.21 15.12
CA ARG A 204 2.09 -2.63 16.38
C ARG A 204 3.62 -2.58 16.40
N GLN A 205 4.28 -3.60 15.85
CA GLN A 205 5.73 -3.74 15.83
C GLN A 205 6.36 -3.24 14.52
N ASP A 206 5.65 -2.39 13.76
CA ASP A 206 6.20 -1.82 12.52
C ASP A 206 7.42 -0.94 12.82
N GLN A 207 8.59 -1.41 12.38
CA GLN A 207 9.87 -0.76 12.60
C GLN A 207 10.25 0.21 11.46
N MET A 208 9.57 0.13 10.31
CA MET A 208 9.80 1.04 9.19
C MET A 208 8.94 2.30 9.30
N VAL A 209 7.66 2.13 9.61
CA VAL A 209 6.69 3.21 9.82
C VAL A 209 6.07 2.99 11.21
N PRO A 210 6.51 3.72 12.25
CA PRO A 210 6.02 3.51 13.60
C PRO A 210 4.51 3.65 13.73
N LEU A 211 3.86 2.88 14.62
CA LEU A 211 2.42 2.92 14.87
C LEU A 211 1.89 4.35 15.14
N ALA A 212 2.71 5.20 15.77
CA ALA A 212 2.37 6.61 15.99
C ALA A 212 1.97 7.36 14.71
N CYS A 213 2.45 6.91 13.53
CA CYS A 213 2.05 7.47 12.24
C CYS A 213 0.60 7.10 11.89
N GLY A 214 0.17 5.87 12.16
CA GLY A 214 -1.22 5.45 12.01
C GLY A 214 -2.15 6.19 12.95
N GLU A 215 -1.72 6.42 14.19
CA GLU A 215 -2.44 7.23 15.17
C GLU A 215 -2.54 8.71 14.77
N GLU A 216 -1.47 9.25 14.14
CA GLU A 216 -1.50 10.62 13.59
C GLU A 216 -2.48 10.73 12.43
N LEU A 217 -2.49 9.77 11.51
CA LEU A 217 -3.49 9.70 10.44
C LEU A 217 -4.92 9.66 10.99
N GLN A 218 -5.18 8.82 12.00
CA GLN A 218 -6.49 8.74 12.63
C GLN A 218 -6.94 10.08 13.25
N ARG A 219 -6.01 10.80 13.89
CA ARG A 219 -6.33 12.13 14.46
C ARG A 219 -6.60 13.21 13.43
N GLY A 220 -5.90 13.12 12.27
CA GLY A 220 -5.99 14.14 11.22
C GLY A 220 -7.13 13.92 10.23
N LEU A 221 -7.54 12.68 10.00
CA LEU A 221 -8.57 12.29 9.05
C LEU A 221 -9.95 12.27 9.73
N PRO A 222 -10.95 13.03 9.25
CA PRO A 222 -12.24 13.21 9.96
C PRO A 222 -13.08 11.93 10.03
N ASN A 223 -12.96 11.02 9.06
CA ASN A 223 -13.76 9.80 8.95
C ASN A 223 -12.88 8.55 8.97
N ALA A 224 -11.87 8.48 9.87
CA ALA A 224 -10.93 7.39 9.92
C ALA A 224 -11.15 6.45 11.10
N GLN A 225 -11.03 5.15 10.84
CA GLN A 225 -10.95 4.09 11.84
C GLN A 225 -9.56 3.45 11.79
N LEU A 226 -8.89 3.34 12.94
CA LEU A 226 -7.60 2.64 13.06
C LEU A 226 -7.80 1.23 13.61
N ARG A 227 -7.26 0.24 12.89
CA ARG A 227 -7.10 -1.14 13.36
C ARG A 227 -5.63 -1.42 13.57
N VAL A 228 -5.24 -1.57 14.82
CA VAL A 228 -3.89 -2.01 15.21
C VAL A 228 -3.84 -3.53 15.18
N LEU A 229 -2.86 -4.06 14.46
CA LEU A 229 -2.62 -5.50 14.30
C LEU A 229 -1.48 -5.90 15.24
N ASP A 230 -1.73 -6.85 16.13
CA ASP A 230 -0.83 -7.26 17.19
C ASP A 230 -0.85 -8.79 17.36
N PRO A 231 0.29 -9.50 17.15
CA PRO A 231 1.56 -8.97 16.67
C PRO A 231 1.58 -8.78 15.15
N ALA A 232 2.21 -7.71 14.66
CA ALA A 232 2.52 -7.53 13.23
C ALA A 232 3.56 -6.42 13.00
N GLY A 233 4.42 -6.60 12.01
CA GLY A 233 5.39 -5.62 11.52
C GLY A 233 4.89 -4.78 10.34
N HIS A 234 5.82 -4.34 9.49
CA HIS A 234 5.50 -3.57 8.28
C HIS A 234 4.76 -4.39 7.23
N GLN A 235 5.06 -5.70 7.13
CA GLN A 235 4.38 -6.65 6.24
C GLN A 235 3.11 -7.22 6.89
N PHE A 236 2.45 -6.45 7.76
CA PHE A 236 1.23 -6.82 8.47
C PHE A 236 0.20 -7.52 7.58
N HIS A 237 0.10 -7.10 6.31
CA HIS A 237 -0.86 -7.63 5.34
C HIS A 237 -0.55 -9.07 4.90
N SER A 238 0.70 -9.50 4.99
CA SER A 238 1.08 -10.89 4.85
C SER A 238 0.96 -11.64 6.19
N GLU A 239 1.52 -11.09 7.26
CA GLU A 239 1.55 -11.70 8.60
C GLU A 239 0.14 -11.99 9.14
N GLN A 240 -0.78 -11.07 8.95
CA GLN A 240 -2.16 -11.12 9.44
C GLN A 240 -3.18 -11.26 8.31
N PHE A 241 -2.79 -11.90 7.20
CA PHE A 241 -3.64 -12.03 6.01
C PHE A 241 -5.06 -12.53 6.32
N ALA A 242 -5.19 -13.61 7.10
CA ALA A 242 -6.48 -14.21 7.45
C ALA A 242 -7.38 -13.28 8.28
N THR A 243 -6.78 -12.42 9.10
CA THR A 243 -7.48 -11.42 9.91
C THR A 243 -7.90 -10.21 9.07
N ILE A 244 -7.02 -9.77 8.15
CA ILE A 244 -7.21 -8.53 7.40
C ILE A 244 -8.18 -8.68 6.25
N LEU A 245 -8.15 -9.82 5.55
CA LEU A 245 -8.98 -10.03 4.37
C LEU A 245 -10.47 -9.77 4.65
N PRO A 246 -11.11 -10.37 5.68
CA PRO A 246 -12.51 -10.07 5.98
C PRO A 246 -12.74 -8.60 6.39
N VAL A 247 -11.80 -7.99 7.13
CA VAL A 247 -11.91 -6.58 7.54
C VAL A 247 -11.92 -5.64 6.31
N VAL A 248 -11.13 -5.94 5.29
CA VAL A 248 -11.12 -5.19 4.02
C VAL A 248 -12.45 -5.36 3.28
N VAL A 249 -12.95 -6.60 3.20
CA VAL A 249 -14.23 -6.90 2.54
C VAL A 249 -15.37 -6.17 3.24
N ASP A 250 -15.50 -6.35 4.55
CA ASP A 250 -16.58 -5.75 5.36
C ASP A 250 -16.60 -4.22 5.24
N PHE A 251 -15.42 -3.58 5.30
CA PHE A 251 -15.30 -2.13 5.15
C PHE A 251 -15.76 -1.64 3.78
N VAL A 252 -15.36 -2.30 2.70
CA VAL A 252 -15.78 -1.91 1.34
C VAL A 252 -17.27 -2.10 1.16
N GLU A 253 -17.83 -3.21 1.64
CA GLU A 253 -19.28 -3.48 1.57
C GLU A 253 -20.11 -2.50 2.41
N GLU A 254 -19.60 -2.10 3.59
CA GLU A 254 -20.25 -1.08 4.43
C GLU A 254 -20.36 0.24 3.68
N VAL A 255 -19.26 0.71 3.09
CA VAL A 255 -19.26 1.97 2.32
C VAL A 255 -20.15 1.88 1.08
N GLU A 256 -20.20 0.75 0.37
CA GLU A 256 -21.10 0.60 -0.78
C GLU A 256 -22.59 0.60 -0.36
N ARG A 257 -22.93 0.01 0.78
CA ARG A 257 -24.30 0.07 1.33
C ARG A 257 -24.74 1.49 1.71
N GLU A 258 -23.82 2.33 2.20
CA GLU A 258 -24.12 3.73 2.54
C GLU A 258 -24.26 4.63 1.29
N ARG A 259 -23.74 4.19 0.14
CA ARG A 259 -23.78 4.93 -1.13
C ARG A 259 -25.02 4.63 -1.99
N GLY A 260 -25.66 3.45 -1.78
CA GLY A 260 -26.83 2.99 -2.53
C GLY A 260 -28.11 3.49 -1.88
#